data_7fa48fd88ae308928581cd990152f519
#
_entry.id   7fa48fd88ae308928581cd990152f519
#
_cell.length_a   1.000
_cell.length_b   1.000
_cell.length_c   1.000
_cell.angle_alpha   90.00
_cell.angle_beta   90.00
_cell.angle_gamma   90.00
#
_symmetry.space_group_name_H-M   'P 1'
#
loop_
_entity.id
_entity.type
_entity.pdbx_description
1 polymer ?
#
loop_
_entity_poly.entity_id
_entity_poly.type
_entity_poly.pdbx_seq_one_letter_code
_entity_poly.pdbx_strand_id
1 'polypeptide(L)' 'MTLEKARQLLKVQADFGGFYNANAAKLILSEVQREHGQVAVDALIRELRLEEIFGWEPGTRFEGALAVPNKRR' A
#
# COMPACT_ATOMS: atom_id res chain seq x y z
N MET A 1 0.31 -11.85 -6.73
CA MET A 1 1.21 -12.25 -5.64
C MET A 1 0.42 -12.60 -4.40
N THR A 2 1.00 -13.37 -3.50
CA THR A 2 0.34 -13.67 -2.25
C THR A 2 0.43 -12.48 -1.31
N LEU A 3 -0.46 -12.46 -0.31
CA LEU A 3 -0.41 -11.39 0.68
C LEU A 3 0.88 -11.44 1.49
N GLU A 4 1.38 -12.63 1.75
CA GLU A 4 2.63 -12.75 2.47
C GLU A 4 3.79 -12.15 1.69
N LYS A 5 3.84 -12.40 0.37
CA LYS A 5 4.88 -11.82 -0.46
C LYS A 5 4.75 -10.32 -0.51
N ALA A 6 3.52 -9.83 -0.64
CA ALA A 6 3.28 -8.39 -0.66
C ALA A 6 3.75 -7.75 0.65
N ARG A 7 3.45 -8.41 1.78
CA ARG A 7 3.87 -7.89 3.08
C ARG A 7 5.39 -7.77 3.15
N GLN A 8 6.09 -8.81 2.70
CA GLN A 8 7.55 -8.79 2.74
C GLN A 8 8.12 -7.69 1.87
N LEU A 9 7.60 -7.54 0.67
CA LEU A 9 8.09 -6.52 -0.24
C LEU A 9 7.80 -5.12 0.27
N LEU A 10 6.61 -4.92 0.82
CA LEU A 10 6.26 -3.61 1.36
C LEU A 10 7.10 -3.26 2.58
N LYS A 11 7.40 -4.25 3.40
CA LYS A 11 8.23 -4.00 4.57
C LYS A 11 9.62 -3.52 4.15
N VAL A 12 10.18 -4.10 3.11
CA VAL A 12 11.46 -3.65 2.60
C VAL A 12 11.38 -2.20 2.14
N GLN A 13 10.32 -1.85 1.41
CA GLN A 13 10.17 -0.47 0.93
C GLN A 13 9.99 0.49 2.10
N ALA A 14 9.22 0.09 3.09
CA ALA A 14 8.99 0.94 4.25
C ALA A 14 10.27 1.16 5.06
N ASP A 15 11.12 0.15 5.13
CA ASP A 15 12.37 0.25 5.88
C ASP A 15 13.32 1.24 5.25
N PHE A 16 13.19 1.50 3.95
CA PHE A 16 14.02 2.49 3.29
C PHE A 16 13.51 3.92 3.46
N GLY A 17 12.37 4.10 4.11
CA GLY A 17 11.95 5.43 4.51
C GLY A 17 11.10 6.20 3.55
N GLY A 18 10.44 5.60 2.65
CA GLY A 18 9.28 6.19 2.01
C GLY A 18 9.49 6.97 0.72
N PHE A 19 10.27 8.02 0.73
CA PHE A 19 10.26 8.92 -0.41
C PHE A 19 10.69 8.26 -1.71
N TYR A 20 11.80 7.56 -1.68
CA TYR A 20 12.36 7.01 -2.90
C TYR A 20 11.62 5.78 -3.36
N ASN A 21 10.94 5.12 -2.45
CA ASN A 21 10.34 3.83 -2.77
C ASN A 21 8.83 3.88 -2.85
N ALA A 22 8.25 5.08 -2.83
CA ALA A 22 6.80 5.21 -2.85
C ALA A 22 6.19 4.61 -4.11
N ASN A 23 6.82 4.79 -5.26
CA ASN A 23 6.28 4.25 -6.51
C ASN A 23 6.27 2.73 -6.50
N ALA A 24 7.33 2.12 -6.00
CA ALA A 24 7.38 0.67 -5.90
C ALA A 24 6.30 0.15 -4.95
N ALA A 25 6.14 0.83 -3.82
CA ALA A 25 5.11 0.44 -2.86
C ALA A 25 3.71 0.59 -3.46
N LYS A 26 3.47 1.65 -4.22
CA LYS A 26 2.18 1.84 -4.88
C LYS A 26 1.88 0.72 -5.86
N LEU A 27 2.89 0.28 -6.60
CA LEU A 27 2.69 -0.81 -7.56
C LEU A 27 2.37 -2.12 -6.86
N ILE A 28 3.05 -2.39 -5.75
CA ILE A 28 2.77 -3.58 -4.97
C ILE A 28 1.34 -3.53 -4.43
N LEU A 29 0.95 -2.40 -3.87
CA LEU A 29 -0.40 -2.26 -3.32
C LEU A 29 -1.46 -2.29 -4.39
N SER A 30 -1.16 -1.80 -5.60
CA SER A 30 -2.14 -1.87 -6.67
C SER A 30 -2.37 -3.32 -7.09
N GLU A 31 -1.33 -4.15 -7.06
CA GLU A 31 -1.52 -5.56 -7.34
C GLU A 31 -2.34 -6.24 -6.26
N VAL A 32 -2.09 -5.91 -4.99
CA VAL A 32 -2.90 -6.41 -3.89
C VAL A 32 -4.35 -5.97 -4.04
N GLN A 33 -4.55 -4.71 -4.39
CA GLN A 33 -5.89 -4.17 -4.60
C GLN A 33 -6.63 -4.96 -5.66
N ARG A 34 -5.97 -5.25 -6.78
CA ARG A 34 -6.60 -5.94 -7.88
C ARG A 34 -6.88 -7.41 -7.54
N GLU A 35 -5.98 -8.05 -6.83
CA GLU A 35 -6.09 -9.50 -6.59
C GLU A 35 -6.82 -9.84 -5.31
N HIS A 36 -6.72 -8.98 -4.30
CA HIS A 36 -7.22 -9.31 -2.96
C HIS A 36 -8.24 -8.33 -2.43
N GLY A 37 -8.33 -7.15 -3.01
CA GLY A 37 -9.35 -6.18 -2.66
C GLY A 37 -8.94 -5.20 -1.59
N GLN A 38 -9.85 -4.28 -1.30
CA GLN A 38 -9.58 -3.15 -0.41
C GLN A 38 -9.31 -3.58 1.02
N VAL A 39 -9.99 -4.62 1.50
CA VAL A 39 -9.80 -5.07 2.87
C VAL A 39 -8.35 -5.49 3.09
N ALA A 40 -7.77 -6.20 2.12
CA ALA A 40 -6.39 -6.63 2.23
C ALA A 40 -5.43 -5.44 2.18
N VAL A 41 -5.71 -4.47 1.33
CA VAL A 41 -4.90 -3.26 1.26
C VAL A 41 -4.94 -2.53 2.60
N ASP A 42 -6.13 -2.36 3.15
CA ASP A 42 -6.27 -1.66 4.43
C ASP A 42 -5.53 -2.38 5.55
N ALA A 43 -5.59 -3.71 5.54
CA ALA A 43 -4.90 -4.48 6.56
C ALA A 43 -3.39 -4.25 6.49
N LEU A 44 -2.83 -4.21 5.27
CA LEU A 44 -1.40 -3.97 5.10
C LEU A 44 -1.03 -2.55 5.51
N ILE A 45 -1.88 -1.58 5.20
CA ILE A 45 -1.62 -0.20 5.61
C ILE A 45 -1.52 -0.11 7.13
N ARG A 46 -2.44 -0.76 7.83
CA ARG A 46 -2.44 -0.72 9.29
C ARG A 46 -1.27 -1.49 9.87
N GLU A 47 -1.04 -2.68 9.35
CA GLU A 47 -0.02 -3.57 9.89
C GLU A 47 1.37 -2.97 9.75
N LEU A 48 1.66 -2.37 8.60
CA LEU A 48 2.99 -1.86 8.29
C LEU A 48 3.11 -0.37 8.53
N ARG A 49 2.07 0.25 9.05
CA ARG A 49 2.05 1.68 9.39
C ARG A 49 2.36 2.55 8.19
N LEU A 50 1.75 2.21 7.07
CA LEU A 50 2.02 2.92 5.84
C LEU A 50 1.46 4.33 5.87
N GLU A 51 0.48 4.59 6.74
CA GLU A 51 -0.01 5.95 6.89
C GLU A 51 1.08 6.86 7.45
N GLU A 52 1.85 6.37 8.41
CA GLU A 52 2.92 7.18 9.00
C GLU A 52 4.11 7.31 8.07
N ILE A 53 4.39 6.28 7.30
CA ILE A 53 5.59 6.25 6.47
C ILE A 53 5.36 6.93 5.13
N PHE A 54 4.24 6.65 4.48
CA PHE A 54 3.94 7.16 3.15
C PHE A 54 2.77 8.12 3.13
N GLY A 55 2.02 8.24 4.22
CA GLY A 55 0.86 9.12 4.24
C GLY A 55 -0.41 8.50 3.68
N TRP A 56 -0.46 7.19 3.54
CA TRP A 56 -1.63 6.53 2.97
C TRP A 56 -2.54 6.01 4.07
N GLU A 57 -3.76 6.55 4.14
CA GLU A 57 -4.74 6.14 5.13
C GLU A 57 -5.44 4.85 4.68
N PRO A 58 -5.97 4.08 5.63
CA PRO A 58 -6.86 2.98 5.24
C PRO A 58 -8.00 3.52 4.40
N GLY A 59 -8.38 2.80 3.36
CA GLY A 59 -9.36 3.26 2.41
C GLY A 59 -8.77 3.83 1.14
N THR A 60 -7.46 4.11 1.13
CA THR A 60 -6.79 4.54 -0.08
C THR A 60 -6.81 3.41 -1.10
N ARG A 61 -7.21 3.71 -2.33
CA ARG A 61 -7.19 2.74 -3.40
C ARG A 61 -5.95 2.93 -4.25
N PHE A 62 -5.41 1.83 -4.72
CA PHE A 62 -4.19 1.87 -5.52
C PHE A 62 -4.49 1.35 -6.91
N GLU A 63 -4.25 2.19 -7.91
CA GLU A 63 -4.53 1.88 -9.30
C GLU A 63 -3.29 2.20 -10.11
N GLY A 64 -2.57 1.14 -10.53
CA GLY A 64 -1.31 1.32 -11.19
C GLY A 64 -0.32 2.00 -10.25
N ALA A 65 0.26 3.10 -10.67
CA ALA A 65 1.21 3.83 -9.85
C ALA A 65 0.55 4.96 -9.06
N LEU A 66 -0.79 4.94 -8.94
CA LEU A 66 -1.52 6.02 -8.30
C LEU A 66 -2.12 5.56 -6.98
N ALA A 67 -2.02 6.42 -5.97
CA ALA A 67 -2.71 6.24 -4.71
C ALA A 67 -3.89 7.21 -4.71
N VAL A 68 -5.11 6.65 -4.70
CA VAL A 68 -6.33 7.45 -4.79
C VAL A 68 -6.97 7.50 -3.41
N PRO A 69 -6.96 8.67 -2.75
CA PRO A 69 -7.55 8.77 -1.42
C PRO A 69 -9.04 8.48 -1.47
N ASN A 70 -9.54 7.88 -0.40
CA ASN A 70 -10.95 7.60 -0.29
C ASN A 70 -11.64 8.82 0.30
N LYS A 71 -11.85 9.83 -0.51
CA LYS A 71 -12.48 11.05 -0.07
C LYS A 71 -13.98 10.92 -0.16
N ARG A 72 -14.64 11.24 0.91
CA ARG A 72 -16.10 11.20 0.97
C ARG A 72 -16.61 12.60 1.13
N ARG A 73 -17.73 12.85 0.49
CA ARG A 73 -18.31 14.20 0.50
C ARG A 73 -19.63 14.18 1.18
#